data_91840613b6d6b99f73ee716400df543e
#
_entry.id   91840613b6d6b99f73ee716400df543e
#
_cell.length_a   1.000
_cell.length_b   1.000
_cell.length_c   1.000
_cell.angle_alpha   90.00
_cell.angle_beta   90.00
_cell.angle_gamma   90.00
#
_symmetry.space_group_name_H-M   'P 1'
#
loop_
_entity.id
_entity.type
_entity.pdbx_description
1 polymer ?
#
loop_
_entity_poly.entity_id
_entity_poly.type
_entity_poly.pdbx_seq_one_letter_code
_entity_poly.pdbx_strand_id
1 'polypeptide(L)'
;MPPKSAAHHRSGSKGGVVDPYHPVLESTLMILLQKHFGVNNVARDSGWVDLTVLSKKRKLLIELKTDPVAKRAIREAMGQTLEYAYFEPTSHHLDLELYIVAPSPSDAGAANYLKMLNVQFGITVGYYQFTPGGTLPPQFLRRMQELPED
;
A
#
# COMPACT_ATOMS: atom_id res chain seq x y z
N MET A 1 -26.39 -1.42 8.52
CA MET A 1 -25.27 -0.70 7.84
C MET A 1 -25.07 0.61 8.55
N PRO A 2 -23.91 0.88 9.10
CA PRO A 2 -23.65 2.23 9.54
C PRO A 2 -23.72 3.15 8.32
N PRO A 3 -24.23 4.35 8.46
CA PRO A 3 -24.29 5.30 7.37
C PRO A 3 -22.86 5.45 6.81
N LYS A 4 -22.73 5.54 5.50
CA LYS A 4 -21.51 5.99 4.87
C LYS A 4 -21.23 7.38 5.44
N SER A 5 -20.53 7.41 6.57
CA SER A 5 -20.16 8.67 7.16
C SER A 5 -19.25 9.36 6.19
N ALA A 6 -19.65 10.54 5.95
CA ALA A 6 -18.97 11.64 5.32
C ALA A 6 -17.46 11.45 5.25
N ALA A 7 -16.96 11.87 4.10
CA ALA A 7 -15.56 12.15 3.84
C ALA A 7 -14.73 12.12 5.12
N HIS A 8 -13.93 11.09 5.28
CA HIS A 8 -12.83 11.19 6.20
C HIS A 8 -12.04 12.42 5.77
N HIS A 9 -12.26 13.49 6.48
CA HIS A 9 -11.31 14.56 6.48
C HIS A 9 -9.96 13.87 6.80
N ARG A 10 -9.13 13.70 5.78
CA ARG A 10 -7.70 13.64 6.05
C ARG A 10 -7.50 14.78 7.02
N SER A 11 -7.16 14.48 8.24
CA SER A 11 -6.75 15.52 9.17
C SER A 11 -5.52 16.14 8.53
N GLY A 12 -5.79 17.13 7.69
CA GLY A 12 -4.77 17.93 7.10
C GLY A 12 -4.01 18.49 8.28
N SER A 13 -2.74 18.17 8.38
CA SER A 13 -1.84 18.89 9.26
C SER A 13 -2.12 20.37 9.01
N LYS A 14 -2.57 21.04 10.05
CA LYS A 14 -2.84 22.48 10.01
C LYS A 14 -1.60 23.16 9.42
N GLY A 15 -1.73 23.73 8.22
CA GLY A 15 -0.68 24.48 7.56
C GLY A 15 0.47 23.68 6.99
N GLY A 16 0.32 22.38 6.78
CA GLY A 16 1.33 21.53 6.15
C GLY A 16 1.53 21.89 4.69
N VAL A 17 2.78 22.02 4.28
CA VAL A 17 3.17 22.09 2.87
C VAL A 17 2.62 20.84 2.19
N VAL A 18 1.84 21.04 1.12
CA VAL A 18 1.39 19.91 0.29
C VAL A 18 2.64 19.23 -0.25
N ASP A 19 2.83 17.95 0.05
CA ASP A 19 3.95 17.19 -0.48
C ASP A 19 3.73 16.93 -1.97
N PRO A 20 4.46 17.59 -2.87
CA PRO A 20 4.26 17.44 -4.31
C PRO A 20 4.77 16.10 -4.82
N TYR A 21 5.52 15.37 -4.02
CA TYR A 21 6.14 14.11 -4.41
C TYR A 21 5.15 12.93 -4.35
N HIS A 22 4.22 12.96 -3.40
CA HIS A 22 3.25 11.88 -3.23
C HIS A 22 2.38 11.66 -4.48
N PRO A 23 1.77 12.67 -5.11
CA PRO A 23 0.99 12.45 -6.33
C PRO A 23 1.81 11.93 -7.51
N VAL A 24 3.07 12.33 -7.61
CA VAL A 24 3.98 11.84 -8.65
C VAL A 24 4.31 10.37 -8.41
N LEU A 25 4.62 9.99 -7.19
CA LEU A 25 4.88 8.61 -6.79
C LEU A 25 3.66 7.73 -7.07
N GLU A 26 2.48 8.18 -6.67
CA GLU A 26 1.21 7.47 -6.88
C GLU A 26 0.91 7.26 -8.36
N SER A 27 0.96 8.32 -9.16
CA SER A 27 0.66 8.25 -10.59
C SER A 27 1.64 7.34 -11.34
N THR A 28 2.91 7.43 -11.03
CA THR A 28 3.94 6.61 -11.67
C THR A 28 3.79 5.14 -11.31
N LEU A 29 3.56 4.85 -10.03
CA LEU A 29 3.32 3.47 -9.58
C LEU A 29 2.05 2.90 -10.18
N MET A 30 0.97 3.67 -10.23
CA MET A 30 -0.30 3.25 -10.81
C MET A 30 -0.13 2.83 -12.28
N ILE A 31 0.57 3.61 -13.08
CA ILE A 31 0.83 3.30 -14.49
C ILE A 31 1.57 1.95 -14.63
N LEU A 32 2.60 1.74 -13.81
CA LEU A 32 3.36 0.49 -13.85
C LEU A 32 2.53 -0.72 -13.41
N LEU A 33 1.72 -0.56 -12.38
CA LEU A 33 0.80 -1.61 -11.93
C LEU A 33 -0.26 -1.92 -12.98
N GLN A 34 -0.83 -0.91 -13.62
CA GLN A 34 -1.81 -1.10 -14.71
C GLN A 34 -1.20 -1.82 -15.92
N LYS A 35 0.04 -1.50 -16.23
CA LYS A 35 0.76 -2.19 -17.30
C LYS A 35 0.95 -3.68 -17.00
N HIS A 36 1.10 -4.02 -15.73
CA HIS A 36 1.37 -5.40 -15.27
C HIS A 36 0.09 -6.20 -15.02
N PHE A 37 -0.90 -5.60 -14.36
CA PHE A 37 -2.10 -6.27 -13.89
C PHE A 37 -3.34 -5.96 -14.72
N GLY A 38 -3.24 -5.04 -15.66
CA GLY A 38 -4.36 -4.54 -16.47
C GLY A 38 -5.01 -3.30 -15.85
N VAL A 39 -5.49 -2.41 -16.71
CA VAL A 39 -6.08 -1.11 -16.31
C VAL A 39 -7.28 -1.29 -15.39
N ASN A 40 -8.12 -2.29 -15.66
CA ASN A 40 -9.34 -2.53 -14.88
C ASN A 40 -9.09 -3.17 -13.51
N ASN A 41 -7.88 -3.64 -13.27
CA ASN A 41 -7.52 -4.34 -12.03
C ASN A 41 -6.78 -3.44 -11.03
N VAL A 42 -6.49 -2.20 -11.40
CA VAL A 42 -5.81 -1.24 -10.54
C VAL A 42 -6.67 -0.01 -10.38
N ALA A 43 -6.99 0.32 -9.15
CA ALA A 43 -7.77 1.51 -8.82
C ALA A 43 -6.98 2.44 -7.91
N ARG A 44 -7.15 3.75 -8.15
CA ARG A 44 -6.69 4.81 -7.27
C ARG A 44 -7.80 5.14 -6.29
N ASP A 45 -7.41 5.31 -5.03
CA ASP A 45 -8.25 5.88 -3.98
C ASP A 45 -9.72 5.45 -4.04
N SER A 46 -9.96 4.26 -3.53
CA SER A 46 -11.34 3.81 -3.23
C SER A 46 -11.88 4.45 -1.94
N GLY A 47 -11.31 5.55 -1.50
CA GLY A 47 -11.64 6.30 -0.29
C GLY A 47 -10.81 5.90 0.94
N TRP A 48 -9.94 4.90 0.83
CA TRP A 48 -9.23 4.35 1.99
C TRP A 48 -7.72 4.22 1.78
N VAL A 49 -7.28 3.52 0.74
CA VAL A 49 -5.87 3.35 0.41
C VAL A 49 -5.50 4.07 -0.87
N ASP A 50 -4.23 4.39 -1.04
CA ASP A 50 -3.76 5.11 -2.22
C ASP A 50 -4.00 4.32 -3.50
N LEU A 51 -3.65 3.04 -3.51
CA LEU A 51 -3.85 2.16 -4.66
C LEU A 51 -4.38 0.79 -4.22
N THR A 52 -5.22 0.22 -5.06
CA THR A 52 -5.76 -1.13 -4.90
C THR A 52 -5.51 -1.94 -6.16
N VAL A 53 -5.02 -3.15 -6.01
CA VAL A 53 -4.92 -4.13 -7.10
C VAL A 53 -5.86 -5.28 -6.80
N LEU A 54 -6.73 -5.59 -7.75
CA LEU A 54 -7.70 -6.68 -7.63
C LEU A 54 -7.33 -7.82 -8.58
N SER A 55 -7.19 -9.01 -8.04
CA SER A 55 -7.09 -10.24 -8.81
C SER A 55 -8.24 -11.19 -8.45
N LYS A 56 -8.32 -12.35 -9.11
CA LYS A 56 -9.43 -13.28 -8.90
C LYS A 56 -9.60 -13.74 -7.45
N LYS A 57 -8.49 -13.92 -6.73
CA LYS A 57 -8.49 -14.44 -5.35
C LYS A 57 -7.92 -13.49 -4.32
N ARG A 58 -7.27 -12.41 -4.74
CA ARG A 58 -6.55 -11.52 -3.84
C ARG A 58 -6.84 -10.06 -4.10
N LYS A 59 -6.80 -9.30 -3.04
CA LYS A 59 -6.88 -7.85 -3.08
C LYS A 59 -5.64 -7.28 -2.41
N LEU A 60 -4.91 -6.46 -3.13
CA LEU A 60 -3.71 -5.79 -2.63
C LEU A 60 -4.08 -4.37 -2.26
N LEU A 61 -3.82 -3.99 -1.04
CA LEU A 61 -3.94 -2.61 -0.56
C LEU A 61 -2.54 -2.02 -0.47
N ILE A 62 -2.32 -0.94 -1.18
CA ILE A 62 -1.01 -0.28 -1.28
C ILE A 62 -1.12 1.12 -0.71
N GLU A 63 -0.39 1.37 0.36
CA GLU A 63 -0.23 2.68 0.97
C GLU A 63 1.12 3.27 0.59
N LEU A 64 1.12 4.51 0.13
CA LEU A 64 2.32 5.23 -0.28
C LEU A 64 2.79 6.18 0.81
N LYS A 65 4.06 6.21 1.05
CA LYS A 65 4.71 7.16 1.95
C LYS A 65 5.94 7.76 1.27
N THR A 66 6.24 8.98 1.62
CA THR A 66 7.35 9.73 1.04
C THR A 66 8.49 9.99 2.03
N ASP A 67 8.37 9.46 3.24
CA ASP A 67 9.40 9.62 4.26
C ASP A 67 10.74 9.05 3.78
N PRO A 68 11.85 9.79 3.94
CA PRO A 68 13.17 9.32 3.52
C PRO A 68 13.73 8.19 4.41
N VAL A 69 13.05 7.82 5.48
CA VAL A 69 13.44 6.72 6.37
C VAL A 69 12.39 5.62 6.37
N ALA A 70 12.76 4.43 5.90
CA ALA A 70 11.83 3.30 5.75
C ALA A 70 11.07 2.96 7.02
N LYS A 71 11.73 2.92 8.16
CA LYS A 71 11.09 2.63 9.45
C LYS A 71 9.98 3.65 9.80
N ARG A 72 10.19 4.93 9.49
CA ARG A 72 9.16 5.96 9.70
C ARG A 72 8.02 5.82 8.71
N ALA A 73 8.31 5.55 7.45
CA ALA A 73 7.29 5.26 6.44
C ALA A 73 6.38 4.11 6.87
N ILE A 74 6.95 3.03 7.35
CA ILE A 74 6.21 1.88 7.87
C ILE A 74 5.34 2.30 9.08
N ARG A 75 5.91 2.99 10.04
CA ARG A 75 5.17 3.44 11.23
C ARG A 75 3.99 4.34 10.89
N GLU A 76 4.18 5.27 9.96
CA GLU A 76 3.13 6.19 9.53
C GLU A 76 2.01 5.48 8.77
N ALA A 77 2.35 4.47 7.98
CA ALA A 77 1.39 3.73 7.19
C ALA A 77 0.60 2.70 7.99
N MET A 78 1.15 2.15 9.07
CA MET A 78 0.57 1.00 9.77
C MET A 78 -0.84 1.26 10.30
N GLY A 79 -1.07 2.39 10.93
CA GLY A 79 -2.39 2.73 11.45
C GLY A 79 -3.45 2.77 10.36
N GLN A 80 -3.17 3.48 9.28
CA GLN A 80 -4.05 3.59 8.12
C GLN A 80 -4.27 2.23 7.45
N THR A 81 -3.19 1.51 7.20
CA THR A 81 -3.24 0.20 6.52
C THR A 81 -4.08 -0.81 7.29
N LEU A 82 -3.92 -0.88 8.61
CA LEU A 82 -4.71 -1.77 9.47
C LEU A 82 -6.17 -1.33 9.57
N GLU A 83 -6.42 -0.04 9.66
CA GLU A 83 -7.77 0.51 9.66
C GLU A 83 -8.50 0.18 8.36
N TYR A 84 -7.83 0.37 7.22
CA TYR A 84 -8.38 0.03 5.92
C TYR A 84 -8.67 -1.45 5.77
N ALA A 85 -7.77 -2.31 6.21
CA ALA A 85 -7.99 -3.74 6.22
C ALA A 85 -9.20 -4.15 7.07
N TYR A 86 -9.39 -3.50 8.22
CA TYR A 86 -10.51 -3.75 9.11
C TYR A 86 -11.85 -3.32 8.51
N PHE A 87 -11.90 -2.15 7.88
CA PHE A 87 -13.13 -1.60 7.29
C PHE A 87 -13.35 -2.01 5.84
N GLU A 88 -12.43 -2.77 5.25
CA GLU A 88 -12.61 -3.25 3.88
C GLU A 88 -13.92 -4.03 3.77
N PRO A 89 -14.86 -3.60 2.89
CA PRO A 89 -16.05 -4.36 2.62
C PRO A 89 -15.67 -5.65 1.91
N THR A 90 -15.46 -6.68 2.66
CA THR A 90 -14.91 -7.92 2.19
C THR A 90 -15.87 -8.70 1.33
N SER A 91 -15.46 -8.97 0.16
CA SER A 91 -15.68 -10.27 -0.41
C SER A 91 -14.85 -11.27 0.41
N HIS A 92 -15.47 -12.00 1.32
CA HIS A 92 -14.83 -12.96 2.23
C HIS A 92 -14.04 -14.08 1.53
N HIS A 93 -14.04 -14.11 0.20
CA HIS A 93 -13.36 -15.07 -0.64
C HIS A 93 -12.03 -14.54 -1.22
N LEU A 94 -11.66 -13.29 -0.92
CA LEU A 94 -10.40 -12.71 -1.37
C LEU A 94 -9.39 -12.65 -0.23
N ASP A 95 -8.19 -13.11 -0.49
CA ASP A 95 -7.07 -12.91 0.40
C ASP A 95 -6.63 -11.44 0.33
N LEU A 96 -6.55 -10.80 1.47
CA LEU A 96 -6.14 -9.41 1.58
C LEU A 96 -4.65 -9.31 1.88
N GLU A 97 -3.92 -8.56 1.08
CA GLU A 97 -2.51 -8.31 1.28
C GLU A 97 -2.24 -6.81 1.44
N LEU A 98 -1.35 -6.48 2.36
CA LEU A 98 -1.01 -5.11 2.73
C LEU A 98 0.42 -4.78 2.29
N TYR A 99 0.57 -3.66 1.59
CA TYR A 99 1.87 -3.20 1.11
C TYR A 99 2.09 -1.73 1.42
N ILE A 100 3.31 -1.42 1.83
CA ILE A 100 3.80 -0.06 1.99
C ILE A 100 4.87 0.17 0.93
N VAL A 101 4.73 1.23 0.17
CA VAL A 101 5.67 1.62 -0.86
C VAL A 101 6.19 3.01 -0.58
N ALA A 102 7.49 3.18 -0.59
CA ALA A 102 8.15 4.45 -0.34
C ALA A 102 9.47 4.54 -1.13
N PRO A 103 10.01 5.76 -1.33
CA PRO A 103 11.27 5.94 -2.06
C PRO A 103 12.50 5.50 -1.27
N SER A 104 12.39 5.36 0.03
CA SER A 104 13.52 5.00 0.89
C SER A 104 13.83 3.50 0.82
N PRO A 105 15.13 3.12 0.79
CA PRO A 105 15.50 1.71 0.84
C PRO A 105 15.17 1.09 2.19
N SER A 106 14.79 -0.19 2.18
CA SER A 106 14.67 -0.96 3.41
C SER A 106 16.04 -1.14 4.04
N ASP A 107 16.13 -0.89 5.33
CA ASP A 107 17.32 -1.16 6.14
C ASP A 107 17.05 -2.27 7.16
N ALA A 108 18.09 -2.63 7.94
CA ALA A 108 17.96 -3.65 8.98
C ALA A 108 16.89 -3.29 10.04
N GLY A 109 16.75 -2.00 10.37
CA GLY A 109 15.75 -1.53 11.32
C GLY A 109 14.33 -1.73 10.81
N ALA A 110 14.07 -1.41 9.52
CA ALA A 110 12.79 -1.64 8.88
C ALA A 110 12.46 -3.14 8.76
N ALA A 111 13.43 -3.95 8.32
CA ALA A 111 13.26 -5.39 8.19
C ALA A 111 12.96 -6.06 9.54
N ASN A 112 13.67 -5.69 10.60
CA ASN A 112 13.44 -6.19 11.95
C ASN A 112 12.07 -5.77 12.50
N TYR A 113 11.63 -4.56 12.21
CA TYR A 113 10.32 -4.08 12.61
C TYR A 113 9.19 -4.89 11.94
N LEU A 114 9.26 -5.11 10.64
CA LEU A 114 8.28 -5.93 9.92
C LEU A 114 8.28 -7.39 10.41
N LYS A 115 9.46 -7.94 10.70
CA LYS A 115 9.58 -9.28 11.26
C LYS A 115 8.93 -9.38 12.64
N MET A 116 9.14 -8.39 13.48
CA MET A 116 8.54 -8.34 14.82
C MET A 116 7.00 -8.26 14.73
N LEU A 117 6.47 -7.42 13.86
CA LEU A 117 5.03 -7.33 13.63
C LEU A 117 4.43 -8.68 13.21
N ASN A 118 5.12 -9.39 12.35
CA ASN A 118 4.67 -10.71 11.91
C ASN A 118 4.75 -11.76 13.02
N VAL A 119 5.93 -11.88 13.66
CA VAL A 119 6.19 -12.95 14.64
C VAL A 119 5.40 -12.77 15.93
N GLN A 120 5.32 -11.54 16.45
CA GLN A 120 4.67 -11.28 17.72
C GLN A 120 3.19 -10.94 17.62
N PHE A 121 2.76 -10.34 16.54
CA PHE A 121 1.37 -9.88 16.40
C PHE A 121 0.63 -10.49 15.22
N GLY A 122 1.26 -11.35 14.43
CA GLY A 122 0.64 -11.98 13.28
C GLY A 122 0.30 -11.01 12.14
N ILE A 123 0.91 -9.84 12.11
CA ILE A 123 0.66 -8.82 11.10
C ILE A 123 1.68 -8.96 9.98
N THR A 124 1.21 -9.30 8.78
CA THR A 124 2.05 -9.42 7.59
C THR A 124 1.87 -8.20 6.70
N VAL A 125 2.93 -7.43 6.54
CA VAL A 125 2.97 -6.26 5.66
C VAL A 125 4.24 -6.32 4.82
N GLY A 126 4.12 -6.14 3.50
CA GLY A 126 5.27 -5.98 2.61
C GLY A 126 5.72 -4.53 2.54
N TYR A 127 7.02 -4.31 2.44
CA TYR A 127 7.61 -3.00 2.18
C TYR A 127 8.44 -3.06 0.90
N TYR A 128 8.24 -2.09 0.01
CA TYR A 128 8.96 -2.01 -1.25
C TYR A 128 9.44 -0.60 -1.53
N GLN A 129 10.70 -0.50 -1.93
CA GLN A 129 11.26 0.73 -2.42
C GLN A 129 10.80 1.00 -3.85
N PHE A 130 10.33 2.21 -4.09
CA PHE A 130 9.97 2.68 -5.42
C PHE A 130 10.23 4.18 -5.56
N THR A 131 10.79 4.58 -6.69
CA THR A 131 11.00 5.99 -7.06
C THR A 131 10.38 6.27 -8.41
N PRO A 132 9.85 7.49 -8.65
CA PRO A 132 9.37 7.88 -9.98
C PRO A 132 10.46 7.73 -11.04
N GLY A 133 10.10 7.18 -12.19
CA GLY A 133 11.04 6.87 -13.26
C GLY A 133 11.78 5.54 -13.10
N GLY A 134 11.65 4.87 -11.95
CA GLY A 134 12.15 3.53 -11.71
C GLY A 134 11.23 2.44 -12.22
N THR A 135 11.68 1.21 -12.07
CA THR A 135 10.87 0.01 -12.31
C THR A 135 10.40 -0.59 -11.00
N LEU A 136 9.34 -1.38 -11.04
CA LEU A 136 8.93 -2.15 -9.87
C LEU A 136 10.02 -3.15 -9.50
N PRO A 137 10.32 -3.33 -8.20
CA PRO A 137 11.29 -4.32 -7.76
C PRO A 137 10.91 -5.72 -8.25
N PRO A 138 11.85 -6.53 -8.75
CA PRO A 138 11.55 -7.89 -9.21
C PRO A 138 10.87 -8.76 -8.14
N GLN A 139 11.21 -8.55 -6.87
CA GLN A 139 10.61 -9.28 -5.76
C GLN A 139 9.13 -8.90 -5.57
N PHE A 140 8.78 -7.65 -5.75
CA PHE A 140 7.39 -7.18 -5.69
C PHE A 140 6.57 -7.81 -6.81
N LEU A 141 7.08 -7.76 -8.03
CA LEU A 141 6.45 -8.37 -9.19
C LEU A 141 6.26 -9.87 -9.05
N ARG A 142 7.30 -10.59 -8.61
CA ARG A 142 7.22 -12.02 -8.38
C ARG A 142 6.17 -12.38 -7.33
N ARG A 143 6.16 -11.66 -6.22
CA ARG A 143 5.17 -11.88 -5.16
C ARG A 143 3.74 -11.64 -5.62
N MET A 144 3.55 -10.65 -6.49
CA MET A 144 2.22 -10.35 -7.05
C MET A 144 1.82 -11.32 -8.16
N GLN A 145 2.79 -11.87 -8.90
CA GLN A 145 2.57 -12.84 -9.98
C GLN A 145 2.43 -14.29 -9.50
N GLU A 146 3.03 -14.62 -8.36
CA GLU A 146 2.92 -15.94 -7.74
C GLU A 146 1.52 -16.21 -7.15
N LEU A 147 0.59 -15.33 -7.40
CA LEU A 147 -0.80 -15.58 -7.15
C LEU A 147 -1.25 -16.69 -8.11
N PRO A 148 -1.70 -17.85 -7.62
CA PRO A 148 -2.04 -18.94 -8.49
C PRO A 148 -3.04 -18.50 -9.54
N GLU A 149 -2.67 -18.67 -10.79
CA GLU A 149 -3.63 -18.62 -11.89
C GLU A 149 -4.54 -19.83 -11.70
N ASP A 150 -5.83 -19.58 -11.61
CA ASP A 150 -6.83 -20.63 -11.63
C ASP A 150 -7.09 -21.12 -13.03
#